data_9f66b5f22d715144a3494b2fc6e3333c
#
_entry.id   9f66b5f22d715144a3494b2fc6e3333c
#
_cell.length_a   1.000
_cell.length_b   1.000
_cell.length_c   1.000
_cell.angle_alpha   90.00
_cell.angle_beta   90.00
_cell.angle_gamma   90.00
#
_symmetry.space_group_name_H-M   'P 1'
#
loop_
_entity.id
_entity.type
_entity.pdbx_description
1 polymer ?
#
loop_
_entity_poly.entity_id
_entity_poly.type
_entity_poly.pdbx_seq_one_letter_code
_entity_poly.pdbx_strand_id
1 'polypeptide(L)'
;MTKHAQPICIIGAMDTEIDEFKKYAQISNEIAWSEFTFRKARLLDKNIVMVKSGVGKVYAAMVCERLIDEFNPRAVIFTGVGGALNKDLEIGDVVVSRDCIQHDLDAEALGFPRGEIPFTEHRIFLADPELKKLAFLTKLNGNKIIEGRILTGDQFITKKEMKDHKYLIEELKGDAIDMEGGSIAQVCSINKIPFVIVRTMSDRANGDAVQDFNEFAKEVAINSYQVVSNILKNF
;
A
#
# COMPACT_ATOMS: atom_id res chain seq x y z
N MET A 1 -20.68 -11.73 14.91
CA MET A 1 -19.76 -12.63 14.17
C MET A 1 -18.46 -12.73 14.96
N THR A 2 -17.89 -13.92 15.08
CA THR A 2 -16.57 -14.09 15.72
C THR A 2 -15.50 -13.42 14.87
N LYS A 3 -14.44 -12.83 15.46
CA LYS A 3 -13.34 -12.16 14.74
C LYS A 3 -12.73 -13.01 13.60
N HIS A 4 -12.73 -14.33 13.72
CA HIS A 4 -12.23 -15.25 12.69
C HIS A 4 -13.15 -15.42 11.46
N ALA A 5 -14.40 -14.93 11.51
CA ALA A 5 -15.34 -14.99 10.38
C ALA A 5 -15.22 -13.74 9.47
N GLN A 6 -14.59 -12.66 9.96
CA GLN A 6 -14.38 -11.43 9.18
C GLN A 6 -13.27 -11.64 8.14
N PRO A 7 -13.44 -11.15 6.90
CA PRO A 7 -12.41 -11.31 5.87
C PRO A 7 -11.18 -10.45 6.16
N ILE A 8 -10.06 -10.84 5.58
CA ILE A 8 -8.92 -9.98 5.38
C ILE A 8 -9.07 -9.36 3.99
N CYS A 9 -8.96 -8.04 3.90
CA CYS A 9 -9.14 -7.35 2.64
C CYS A 9 -7.80 -7.00 1.99
N ILE A 10 -7.70 -7.27 0.69
CA ILE A 10 -6.52 -7.00 -0.12
C ILE A 10 -6.91 -5.98 -1.19
N ILE A 11 -6.22 -4.86 -1.20
CA ILE A 11 -6.41 -3.79 -2.18
C ILE A 11 -5.12 -3.65 -3.00
N GLY A 12 -5.23 -3.52 -4.30
CA GLY A 12 -4.17 -3.07 -5.19
C GLY A 12 -4.71 -1.97 -6.11
N ALA A 13 -3.85 -1.09 -6.59
CA ALA A 13 -4.28 0.00 -7.47
C ALA A 13 -4.47 -0.46 -8.92
N MET A 14 -3.69 -1.43 -9.36
CA MET A 14 -3.64 -1.91 -10.75
C MET A 14 -3.96 -3.41 -10.87
N ASP A 15 -4.32 -3.83 -12.09
CA ASP A 15 -4.57 -5.26 -12.37
C ASP A 15 -3.33 -6.11 -12.08
N THR A 16 -2.14 -5.66 -12.44
CA THR A 16 -0.87 -6.36 -12.19
C THR A 16 -0.63 -6.68 -10.71
N GLU A 17 -1.15 -5.85 -9.80
CA GLU A 17 -0.98 -6.01 -8.35
C GLU A 17 -1.97 -7.00 -7.75
N ILE A 18 -3.13 -7.20 -8.41
CA ILE A 18 -4.19 -8.10 -7.95
C ILE A 18 -4.19 -9.44 -8.70
N ASP A 19 -3.71 -9.46 -9.93
CA ASP A 19 -3.78 -10.66 -10.79
C ASP A 19 -3.00 -11.84 -10.19
N GLU A 20 -1.91 -11.60 -9.48
CA GLU A 20 -1.17 -12.67 -8.84
C GLU A 20 -2.01 -13.38 -7.77
N PHE A 21 -2.81 -12.62 -7.01
CA PHE A 21 -3.73 -13.20 -6.03
C PHE A 21 -4.87 -13.98 -6.69
N LYS A 22 -5.40 -13.48 -7.82
CA LYS A 22 -6.48 -14.16 -8.57
C LYS A 22 -6.07 -15.54 -9.05
N LYS A 23 -4.80 -15.76 -9.39
CA LYS A 23 -4.30 -17.07 -9.86
C LYS A 23 -4.48 -18.18 -8.83
N TYR A 24 -4.37 -17.86 -7.55
CA TYR A 24 -4.37 -18.84 -6.46
C TYR A 24 -5.63 -18.79 -5.59
N ALA A 25 -6.44 -17.75 -5.70
CA ALA A 25 -7.66 -17.59 -4.93
C ALA A 25 -8.84 -18.36 -5.54
N GLN A 26 -9.61 -19.01 -4.70
CA GLN A 26 -10.90 -19.60 -5.07
C GLN A 26 -11.98 -18.53 -4.92
N ILE A 27 -12.31 -17.83 -6.02
CA ILE A 27 -13.35 -16.80 -6.03
C ILE A 27 -14.71 -17.45 -5.88
N SER A 28 -15.47 -17.03 -4.88
CA SER A 28 -16.82 -17.54 -4.57
C SER A 28 -17.93 -16.60 -4.98
N ASN A 29 -17.68 -15.29 -5.00
CA ASN A 29 -18.66 -14.27 -5.39
C ASN A 29 -17.99 -12.99 -5.84
N GLU A 30 -18.63 -12.28 -6.77
CA GLU A 30 -18.23 -10.95 -7.23
C GLU A 30 -19.37 -9.96 -6.98
N ILE A 31 -19.05 -8.82 -6.41
CA ILE A 31 -20.00 -7.74 -6.11
C ILE A 31 -19.54 -6.50 -6.86
N ALA A 32 -20.34 -6.08 -7.83
CA ALA A 32 -20.10 -4.84 -8.57
C ALA A 32 -20.57 -3.63 -7.76
N TRP A 33 -19.75 -2.59 -7.76
CA TRP A 33 -20.09 -1.29 -7.21
C TRP A 33 -19.46 -0.20 -8.09
N SER A 34 -20.29 0.57 -8.80
CA SER A 34 -19.83 1.48 -9.85
C SER A 34 -18.92 0.75 -10.85
N GLU A 35 -17.70 1.21 -11.06
CA GLU A 35 -16.68 0.59 -11.93
C GLU A 35 -15.80 -0.44 -11.22
N PHE A 36 -16.02 -0.68 -9.92
CA PHE A 36 -15.20 -1.58 -9.11
C PHE A 36 -15.88 -2.94 -8.93
N THR A 37 -15.05 -3.98 -8.77
CA THR A 37 -15.53 -5.34 -8.48
C THR A 37 -14.83 -5.87 -7.25
N PHE A 38 -15.59 -6.07 -6.17
CA PHE A 38 -15.15 -6.74 -4.95
C PHE A 38 -15.28 -8.24 -5.13
N ARG A 39 -14.19 -8.99 -4.94
CA ARG A 39 -14.14 -10.45 -5.11
C ARG A 39 -14.00 -11.11 -3.76
N LYS A 40 -15.07 -11.78 -3.31
CA LYS A 40 -15.00 -12.69 -2.15
C LYS A 40 -14.32 -13.97 -2.61
N ALA A 41 -13.32 -14.39 -1.86
CA ALA A 41 -12.55 -15.58 -2.22
C ALA A 41 -11.99 -16.28 -0.99
N ARG A 42 -11.46 -17.48 -1.22
CA ARG A 42 -10.66 -18.22 -0.26
C ARG A 42 -9.23 -18.33 -0.79
N LEU A 43 -8.27 -17.93 0.02
CA LEU A 43 -6.85 -18.04 -0.28
C LEU A 43 -6.11 -18.50 0.98
N LEU A 44 -5.30 -19.58 0.87
CA LEU A 44 -4.55 -20.13 1.99
C LEU A 44 -5.42 -20.38 3.24
N ASP A 45 -6.62 -20.95 3.01
CA ASP A 45 -7.63 -21.22 4.04
C ASP A 45 -8.20 -20.00 4.79
N LYS A 46 -7.94 -18.79 4.31
CA LYS A 46 -8.50 -17.54 4.84
C LYS A 46 -9.61 -17.02 3.93
N ASN A 47 -10.64 -16.44 4.55
CA ASN A 47 -11.64 -15.67 3.83
C ASN A 47 -11.03 -14.32 3.49
N ILE A 48 -11.03 -13.97 2.23
CA ILE A 48 -10.51 -12.69 1.74
C ILE A 48 -11.53 -11.95 0.89
N VAL A 49 -11.35 -10.64 0.78
CA VAL A 49 -12.01 -9.83 -0.24
C VAL A 49 -10.90 -9.10 -0.99
N MET A 50 -10.88 -9.20 -2.32
CA MET A 50 -9.91 -8.52 -3.17
C MET A 50 -10.61 -7.47 -4.01
N VAL A 51 -9.93 -6.33 -4.22
CA VAL A 51 -10.41 -5.28 -5.11
C VAL A 51 -9.26 -4.52 -5.75
N LYS A 52 -9.45 -4.10 -7.02
CA LYS A 52 -8.63 -3.08 -7.66
C LYS A 52 -9.24 -1.72 -7.38
N SER A 53 -8.49 -0.82 -6.76
CA SER A 53 -9.00 0.52 -6.43
C SER A 53 -8.88 1.55 -7.57
N GLY A 54 -7.99 1.33 -8.53
CA GLY A 54 -7.54 2.39 -9.43
C GLY A 54 -6.44 3.24 -8.78
N VAL A 55 -5.81 4.10 -9.58
CA VAL A 55 -4.66 4.92 -9.18
C VAL A 55 -5.11 6.24 -8.57
N GLY A 56 -4.39 6.68 -7.54
CA GLY A 56 -4.57 7.97 -6.87
C GLY A 56 -5.38 7.91 -5.58
N LYS A 57 -5.18 8.92 -4.75
CA LYS A 57 -5.68 8.96 -3.37
C LYS A 57 -7.20 8.89 -3.26
N VAL A 58 -7.92 9.56 -4.16
CA VAL A 58 -9.39 9.62 -4.11
C VAL A 58 -9.99 8.24 -4.36
N TYR A 59 -9.56 7.55 -5.41
CA TYR A 59 -10.02 6.20 -5.71
C TYR A 59 -9.70 5.23 -4.58
N ALA A 60 -8.47 5.27 -4.10
CA ALA A 60 -8.02 4.39 -3.03
C ALA A 60 -8.82 4.60 -1.73
N ALA A 61 -9.04 5.84 -1.32
CA ALA A 61 -9.83 6.17 -0.14
C ALA A 61 -11.30 5.73 -0.28
N MET A 62 -11.93 6.06 -1.42
CA MET A 62 -13.34 5.73 -1.69
C MET A 62 -13.58 4.22 -1.69
N VAL A 63 -12.69 3.45 -2.34
CA VAL A 63 -12.80 1.98 -2.39
C VAL A 63 -12.52 1.37 -1.04
N CYS A 64 -11.53 1.88 -0.30
CA CYS A 64 -11.21 1.39 1.04
C CYS A 64 -12.37 1.60 2.03
N GLU A 65 -12.99 2.78 2.04
CA GLU A 65 -14.15 3.07 2.90
C GLU A 65 -15.33 2.16 2.54
N ARG A 66 -15.65 2.05 1.23
CA ARG A 66 -16.72 1.16 0.79
C ARG A 66 -16.48 -0.30 1.19
N LEU A 67 -15.23 -0.74 1.10
CA LEU A 67 -14.83 -2.09 1.50
C LEU A 67 -15.01 -2.32 2.99
N ILE A 68 -14.65 -1.34 3.83
CA ILE A 68 -14.82 -1.41 5.29
C ILE A 68 -16.30 -1.50 5.65
N ASP A 69 -17.12 -0.64 5.09
CA ASP A 69 -18.57 -0.61 5.33
C ASP A 69 -19.27 -1.91 4.94
N GLU A 70 -18.94 -2.44 3.75
CA GLU A 70 -19.62 -3.60 3.21
C GLU A 70 -19.19 -4.92 3.88
N PHE A 71 -17.91 -5.04 4.24
CA PHE A 71 -17.34 -6.33 4.66
C PHE A 71 -16.90 -6.37 6.12
N ASN A 72 -16.80 -5.24 6.80
CA ASN A 72 -16.30 -5.15 8.18
C ASN A 72 -15.03 -6.00 8.39
N PRO A 73 -13.93 -5.70 7.71
CA PRO A 73 -12.74 -6.56 7.64
C PRO A 73 -12.03 -6.66 8.99
N ARG A 74 -11.37 -7.81 9.21
CA ARG A 74 -10.44 -8.00 10.32
C ARG A 74 -9.17 -7.15 10.15
N ALA A 75 -8.72 -6.99 8.92
CA ALA A 75 -7.56 -6.19 8.53
C ALA A 75 -7.63 -5.79 7.06
N VAL A 76 -6.95 -4.71 6.69
CA VAL A 76 -6.73 -4.27 5.32
C VAL A 76 -5.24 -4.37 4.99
N ILE A 77 -4.90 -5.04 3.89
CA ILE A 77 -3.56 -5.08 3.32
C ILE A 77 -3.61 -4.38 1.97
N PHE A 78 -2.87 -3.29 1.85
CA PHE A 78 -2.68 -2.64 0.57
C PHE A 78 -1.35 -3.09 -0.02
N THR A 79 -1.39 -3.62 -1.21
CA THR A 79 -0.23 -4.25 -1.86
C THR A 79 -0.01 -3.68 -3.24
N GLY A 80 1.24 -3.61 -3.67
CA GLY A 80 1.58 -3.15 -5.00
C GLY A 80 3.02 -2.70 -5.15
N VAL A 81 3.26 -1.85 -6.13
CA VAL A 81 4.58 -1.31 -6.44
C VAL A 81 4.74 0.13 -5.98
N GLY A 82 5.97 0.60 -5.91
CA GLY A 82 6.30 1.99 -5.55
C GLY A 82 7.72 2.35 -5.95
N GLY A 83 8.02 3.65 -5.91
CA GLY A 83 9.35 4.18 -6.18
C GLY A 83 10.23 4.18 -4.93
N ALA A 84 11.51 3.81 -5.07
CA ALA A 84 12.48 3.85 -4.00
C ALA A 84 13.01 5.28 -3.78
N LEU A 85 12.82 5.81 -2.58
CA LEU A 85 13.44 7.07 -2.12
C LEU A 85 14.74 6.80 -1.36
N ASN A 86 14.77 5.72 -0.58
CA ASN A 86 15.97 5.28 0.13
C ASN A 86 16.96 4.69 -0.89
N LYS A 87 18.15 5.29 -0.95
CA LYS A 87 19.22 4.94 -1.91
C LYS A 87 19.76 3.52 -1.78
N ASP A 88 19.54 2.89 -0.62
CA ASP A 88 20.02 1.54 -0.34
C ASP A 88 19.01 0.47 -0.82
N LEU A 89 17.88 0.88 -1.40
CA LEU A 89 16.89 -0.02 -1.99
C LEU A 89 17.17 -0.26 -3.48
N GLU A 90 16.98 -1.51 -3.88
CA GLU A 90 17.07 -1.96 -5.26
C GLU A 90 15.68 -2.34 -5.81
N ILE A 91 15.54 -2.41 -7.13
CA ILE A 91 14.33 -2.92 -7.77
C ILE A 91 14.07 -4.35 -7.28
N GLY A 92 12.83 -4.62 -6.89
CA GLY A 92 12.42 -5.90 -6.30
C GLY A 92 12.49 -5.94 -4.76
N ASP A 93 13.20 -5.03 -4.10
CA ASP A 93 13.15 -4.93 -2.64
C ASP A 93 11.76 -4.52 -2.16
N VAL A 94 11.38 -4.95 -0.96
CA VAL A 94 10.06 -4.68 -0.40
C VAL A 94 10.14 -3.76 0.81
N VAL A 95 9.35 -2.70 0.78
CA VAL A 95 9.09 -1.83 1.93
C VAL A 95 7.75 -2.22 2.55
N VAL A 96 7.78 -2.63 3.81
CA VAL A 96 6.61 -2.82 4.66
C VAL A 96 6.42 -1.54 5.49
N SER A 97 5.27 -0.93 5.41
CA SER A 97 5.05 0.35 6.08
C SER A 97 5.27 0.26 7.59
N ARG A 98 6.19 1.08 8.11
CA ARG A 98 6.19 1.47 9.52
C ARG A 98 5.06 2.45 9.74
N ASP A 99 5.00 3.43 8.87
CA ASP A 99 4.02 4.51 8.86
C ASP A 99 3.83 5.06 7.43
N CYS A 100 2.75 5.83 7.25
CA CYS A 100 2.44 6.53 6.01
C CYS A 100 2.19 8.01 6.27
N ILE A 101 2.58 8.87 5.29
CA ILE A 101 2.29 10.31 5.28
C ILE A 101 1.83 10.70 3.88
N GLN A 102 0.80 11.55 3.77
CA GLN A 102 0.47 12.21 2.51
C GLN A 102 1.37 13.43 2.32
N HIS A 103 2.44 13.26 1.54
CA HIS A 103 3.50 14.28 1.41
C HIS A 103 3.07 15.54 0.66
N ASP A 104 2.07 15.44 -0.19
CA ASP A 104 1.55 16.53 -1.03
C ASP A 104 0.42 17.32 -0.35
N LEU A 105 0.01 16.95 0.87
CA LEU A 105 -0.87 17.76 1.70
C LEU A 105 -0.02 18.85 2.33
N ASP A 106 -0.10 20.05 1.77
CA ASP A 106 0.69 21.22 2.15
C ASP A 106 -0.20 22.35 2.68
N ALA A 107 -0.11 22.59 3.96
CA ALA A 107 -0.76 23.70 4.64
C ALA A 107 0.26 24.52 5.47
N GLU A 108 1.53 24.52 5.06
CA GLU A 108 2.61 25.26 5.76
C GLU A 108 2.32 26.76 5.86
N ALA A 109 1.65 27.34 4.85
CA ALA A 109 1.22 28.72 4.89
C ALA A 109 0.23 29.06 6.03
N LEU A 110 -0.44 28.03 6.59
CA LEU A 110 -1.32 28.14 7.75
C LEU A 110 -0.62 27.73 9.06
N GLY A 111 0.67 27.41 9.00
CA GLY A 111 1.46 27.00 10.15
C GLY A 111 1.41 25.50 10.49
N PHE A 112 0.84 24.67 9.64
CA PHE A 112 0.82 23.22 9.82
C PHE A 112 2.03 22.58 9.14
N PRO A 113 2.70 21.62 9.79
CA PRO A 113 3.78 20.84 9.15
C PRO A 113 3.27 20.11 7.90
N ARG A 114 4.10 19.96 6.90
CA ARG A 114 3.78 19.19 5.68
C ARG A 114 3.26 17.80 6.00
N GLY A 115 2.18 17.40 5.35
CA GLY A 115 1.48 16.13 5.58
C GLY A 115 0.53 16.12 6.77
N GLU A 116 0.45 17.19 7.55
CA GLU A 116 -0.54 17.31 8.63
C GLU A 116 -1.89 17.77 8.06
N ILE A 117 -2.95 17.08 8.45
CA ILE A 117 -4.31 17.44 8.05
C ILE A 117 -4.75 18.61 8.96
N PRO A 118 -4.96 19.82 8.42
CA PRO A 118 -5.28 20.99 9.22
C PRO A 118 -6.47 20.77 10.15
N PHE A 119 -6.36 21.33 11.35
CA PHE A 119 -7.39 21.27 12.39
C PHE A 119 -7.70 19.85 12.92
N THR A 120 -6.78 18.91 12.72
CA THR A 120 -6.84 17.54 13.27
C THR A 120 -5.51 17.17 13.91
N GLU A 121 -5.44 16.00 14.55
CA GLU A 121 -4.20 15.42 15.07
C GLU A 121 -3.56 14.42 14.08
N HIS A 122 -4.07 14.35 12.84
CA HIS A 122 -3.66 13.34 11.86
C HIS A 122 -2.55 13.87 10.95
N ARG A 123 -1.42 13.18 10.97
CA ARG A 123 -0.29 13.38 10.08
C ARG A 123 0.36 12.06 9.70
N ILE A 124 0.62 11.21 10.69
CA ILE A 124 1.37 9.97 10.56
C ILE A 124 0.44 8.81 10.89
N PHE A 125 0.24 7.91 9.95
CA PHE A 125 -0.63 6.75 10.08
C PHE A 125 0.22 5.50 10.31
N LEU A 126 0.17 4.94 11.53
CA LEU A 126 1.00 3.81 11.94
C LEU A 126 0.40 2.49 11.48
N ALA A 127 1.20 1.66 10.83
CA ALA A 127 0.79 0.31 10.45
C ALA A 127 0.68 -0.63 11.67
N ASP A 128 -0.18 -1.63 11.55
CA ASP A 128 -0.41 -2.61 12.61
C ASP A 128 0.85 -3.43 12.91
N PRO A 129 1.28 -3.53 14.19
CA PRO A 129 2.52 -4.19 14.56
C PRO A 129 2.50 -5.71 14.34
N GLU A 130 1.33 -6.37 14.44
CA GLU A 130 1.21 -7.81 14.20
C GLU A 130 1.36 -8.11 12.70
N LEU A 131 0.66 -7.36 11.84
CA LEU A 131 0.76 -7.52 10.39
C LEU A 131 2.20 -7.27 9.90
N LYS A 132 2.87 -6.23 10.42
CA LYS A 132 4.29 -5.98 10.14
C LYS A 132 5.17 -7.17 10.52
N LYS A 133 5.05 -7.65 11.76
CA LYS A 133 5.82 -8.79 12.25
C LYS A 133 5.66 -10.01 11.33
N LEU A 134 4.45 -10.29 10.88
CA LEU A 134 4.17 -11.41 10.00
C LEU A 134 4.79 -11.22 8.60
N ALA A 135 4.80 -9.98 8.08
CA ALA A 135 5.47 -9.67 6.81
C ALA A 135 6.96 -10.04 6.85
N PHE A 136 7.65 -9.74 7.95
CA PHE A 136 9.08 -10.02 8.13
C PHE A 136 9.44 -11.50 8.28
N LEU A 137 8.47 -12.39 8.45
CA LEU A 137 8.72 -13.84 8.41
C LEU A 137 8.96 -14.35 6.97
N THR A 138 8.71 -13.50 5.97
CA THR A 138 8.92 -13.86 4.56
C THR A 138 10.40 -13.82 4.21
N LYS A 139 10.84 -14.79 3.42
CA LYS A 139 12.17 -14.79 2.81
C LYS A 139 12.00 -14.63 1.30
N LEU A 140 12.52 -13.54 0.75
CA LEU A 140 12.59 -13.32 -0.68
C LEU A 140 13.92 -13.85 -1.24
N ASN A 141 13.89 -14.29 -2.47
CA ASN A 141 15.11 -14.78 -3.15
C ASN A 141 15.80 -13.58 -3.83
N GLY A 142 16.95 -13.18 -3.28
CA GLY A 142 17.78 -12.11 -3.83
C GLY A 142 17.37 -10.68 -3.46
N ASN A 143 16.18 -10.47 -2.89
CA ASN A 143 15.69 -9.17 -2.46
C ASN A 143 15.53 -9.11 -0.94
N LYS A 144 15.57 -7.91 -0.39
CA LYS A 144 15.37 -7.67 1.04
C LYS A 144 13.98 -7.10 1.34
N ILE A 145 13.59 -7.25 2.60
CA ILE A 145 12.38 -6.63 3.15
C ILE A 145 12.85 -5.67 4.23
N ILE A 146 12.41 -4.42 4.15
CA ILE A 146 12.67 -3.42 5.19
C ILE A 146 11.37 -2.87 5.77
N GLU A 147 11.43 -2.41 7.01
CA GLU A 147 10.42 -1.54 7.58
C GLU A 147 10.75 -0.09 7.20
N GLY A 148 9.79 0.64 6.61
CA GLY A 148 10.06 1.98 6.13
C GLY A 148 8.85 2.90 6.16
N ARG A 149 9.10 4.20 6.00
CA ARG A 149 8.07 5.21 5.78
C ARG A 149 7.67 5.26 4.31
N ILE A 150 6.36 5.16 4.06
CA ILE A 150 5.80 5.31 2.73
C ILE A 150 5.18 6.70 2.61
N LEU A 151 5.63 7.46 1.63
CA LEU A 151 5.11 8.78 1.31
C LEU A 151 4.14 8.66 0.14
N THR A 152 2.96 9.28 0.26
CA THR A 152 1.90 9.21 -0.76
C THR A 152 1.57 10.59 -1.30
N GLY A 153 1.40 10.68 -2.62
CA GLY A 153 0.94 11.89 -3.29
C GLY A 153 0.44 11.61 -4.71
N ASP A 154 -0.44 12.47 -5.24
CA ASP A 154 -1.05 12.30 -6.57
C ASP A 154 -0.12 12.71 -7.73
N GLN A 155 1.19 12.45 -7.57
CA GLN A 155 2.19 12.71 -8.60
C GLN A 155 3.16 11.54 -8.71
N PHE A 156 3.39 11.08 -9.94
CA PHE A 156 4.47 10.13 -10.24
C PHE A 156 5.80 10.87 -10.21
N ILE A 157 6.65 10.55 -9.21
CA ILE A 157 7.90 11.25 -8.96
C ILE A 157 9.04 10.62 -9.77
N THR A 158 9.64 11.42 -10.65
CA THR A 158 10.82 11.08 -11.43
C THR A 158 12.03 11.91 -10.97
N LYS A 159 13.19 11.67 -11.57
CA LYS A 159 14.42 12.45 -11.30
C LYS A 159 14.23 13.96 -11.53
N LYS A 160 13.33 14.34 -12.46
CA LYS A 160 13.03 15.75 -12.74
C LYS A 160 12.28 16.36 -11.56
N GLU A 161 11.23 15.68 -11.10
CA GLU A 161 10.39 16.14 -10.00
C GLU A 161 11.16 16.11 -8.66
N MET A 162 12.08 15.15 -8.44
CA MET A 162 12.89 15.05 -7.23
C MET A 162 13.69 16.31 -6.93
N LYS A 163 14.03 17.15 -7.93
CA LYS A 163 14.75 18.41 -7.72
C LYS A 163 13.95 19.39 -6.86
N ASP A 164 12.64 19.40 -7.06
CA ASP A 164 11.71 20.29 -6.36
C ASP A 164 11.08 19.63 -5.11
N HIS A 165 11.31 18.31 -4.94
CA HIS A 165 10.72 17.50 -3.87
C HIS A 165 11.77 16.93 -2.90
N LYS A 166 12.87 17.64 -2.67
CA LYS A 166 13.94 17.21 -1.73
C LYS A 166 13.40 16.94 -0.32
N TYR A 167 12.33 17.63 0.07
CA TYR A 167 11.65 17.45 1.35
C TYR A 167 11.20 16.00 1.59
N LEU A 168 10.95 15.22 0.53
CA LEU A 168 10.60 13.80 0.65
C LEU A 168 11.66 13.02 1.44
N ILE A 169 12.94 13.32 1.20
CA ILE A 169 14.07 12.67 1.86
C ILE A 169 14.58 13.51 3.04
N GLU A 170 14.75 14.81 2.85
CA GLU A 170 15.43 15.67 3.83
C GLU A 170 14.55 15.96 5.05
N GLU A 171 13.26 16.19 4.87
CA GLU A 171 12.30 16.51 5.92
C GLU A 171 11.49 15.29 6.35
N LEU A 172 10.77 14.67 5.41
CA LEU A 172 9.82 13.60 5.71
C LEU A 172 10.48 12.24 5.93
N LYS A 173 11.76 12.08 5.54
CA LYS A 173 12.53 10.84 5.71
C LYS A 173 11.82 9.62 5.10
N GLY A 174 11.30 9.76 3.87
CA GLY A 174 10.64 8.68 3.14
C GLY A 174 11.61 7.60 2.69
N ASP A 175 11.20 6.35 2.80
CA ASP A 175 11.91 5.19 2.26
C ASP A 175 11.36 4.79 0.89
N ALA A 176 10.04 4.89 0.71
CA ALA A 176 9.34 4.62 -0.55
C ALA A 176 8.28 5.69 -0.82
N ILE A 177 7.86 5.78 -2.08
CA ILE A 177 6.80 6.68 -2.53
C ILE A 177 5.78 5.92 -3.36
N ASP A 178 4.50 6.25 -3.19
CA ASP A 178 3.38 5.72 -3.95
C ASP A 178 2.30 6.78 -4.18
N MET A 179 1.17 6.37 -4.76
CA MET A 179 0.07 7.30 -5.05
C MET A 179 -1.21 6.99 -4.25
N GLU A 180 -1.22 6.01 -3.34
CA GLU A 180 -2.45 5.54 -2.66
C GLU A 180 -2.28 5.23 -1.17
N GLY A 181 -1.15 4.67 -0.77
CA GLY A 181 -0.97 4.03 0.55
C GLY A 181 -1.33 4.91 1.72
N GLY A 182 -0.95 6.18 1.69
CA GLY A 182 -1.27 7.13 2.76
C GLY A 182 -2.76 7.42 2.91
N SER A 183 -3.53 7.41 1.80
CA SER A 183 -4.98 7.61 1.86
C SER A 183 -5.70 6.39 2.43
N ILE A 184 -5.27 5.18 2.06
CA ILE A 184 -5.79 3.93 2.65
C ILE A 184 -5.43 3.86 4.13
N ALA A 185 -4.19 4.20 4.49
CA ALA A 185 -3.73 4.24 5.87
C ALA A 185 -4.57 5.22 6.72
N GLN A 186 -4.92 6.39 6.18
CA GLN A 186 -5.80 7.35 6.83
C GLN A 186 -7.20 6.77 7.04
N VAL A 187 -7.83 6.22 6.00
CA VAL A 187 -9.16 5.62 6.09
C VAL A 187 -9.18 4.50 7.14
N CYS A 188 -8.22 3.59 7.09
CA CYS A 188 -8.13 2.50 8.08
C CYS A 188 -7.92 3.02 9.50
N SER A 189 -7.08 4.05 9.69
CA SER A 189 -6.82 4.63 11.02
C SER A 189 -8.06 5.28 11.61
N ILE A 190 -8.82 6.04 10.82
CA ILE A 190 -10.07 6.68 11.26
C ILE A 190 -11.10 5.63 11.65
N ASN A 191 -11.22 4.56 10.85
CA ASN A 191 -12.13 3.43 11.09
C ASN A 191 -11.61 2.43 12.14
N LYS A 192 -10.40 2.63 12.67
CA LYS A 192 -9.74 1.73 13.65
C LYS A 192 -9.60 0.29 13.13
N ILE A 193 -9.37 0.13 11.84
CA ILE A 193 -9.11 -1.15 11.18
C ILE A 193 -7.59 -1.37 11.11
N PRO A 194 -7.06 -2.51 11.59
CA PRO A 194 -5.66 -2.87 11.43
C PRO A 194 -5.27 -2.87 9.95
N PHE A 195 -4.12 -2.27 9.60
CA PHE A 195 -3.65 -2.23 8.23
C PHE A 195 -2.14 -2.35 8.11
N VAL A 196 -1.68 -2.74 6.93
CA VAL A 196 -0.29 -2.65 6.48
C VAL A 196 -0.24 -2.33 5.00
N ILE A 197 0.72 -1.50 4.61
CA ILE A 197 1.01 -1.19 3.21
C ILE A 197 2.29 -1.93 2.84
N VAL A 198 2.26 -2.69 1.75
CA VAL A 198 3.38 -3.46 1.21
C VAL A 198 3.70 -2.95 -0.19
N ARG A 199 4.91 -2.44 -0.39
CA ARG A 199 5.36 -1.91 -1.67
C ARG A 199 6.63 -2.60 -2.13
N THR A 200 6.59 -3.22 -3.31
CA THR A 200 7.81 -3.67 -3.98
C THR A 200 8.34 -2.56 -4.86
N MET A 201 9.63 -2.29 -4.77
CA MET A 201 10.26 -1.24 -5.55
C MET A 201 10.27 -1.62 -7.04
N SER A 202 9.53 -0.89 -7.86
CA SER A 202 9.48 -1.04 -9.31
C SER A 202 10.45 -0.14 -10.02
N ASP A 203 10.86 0.94 -9.36
CA ASP A 203 11.72 1.97 -9.90
C ASP A 203 12.46 2.71 -8.78
N ARG A 204 13.46 3.48 -9.19
CA ARG A 204 14.12 4.46 -8.35
C ARG A 204 13.58 5.83 -8.68
N ALA A 205 12.90 6.47 -7.76
CA ALA A 205 12.31 7.80 -7.94
C ALA A 205 13.32 8.88 -8.40
N ASN A 206 14.63 8.62 -8.23
CA ASN A 206 15.73 9.48 -8.66
C ASN A 206 16.45 9.02 -9.96
N GLY A 207 15.94 7.95 -10.62
CA GLY A 207 16.47 7.34 -11.85
C GLY A 207 15.59 7.56 -13.07
N ASP A 208 15.59 6.57 -13.97
CA ASP A 208 14.74 6.51 -15.15
C ASP A 208 13.39 5.83 -14.80
N ALA A 209 12.71 6.36 -13.77
CA ALA A 209 11.55 5.76 -13.12
C ALA A 209 10.45 5.27 -14.09
N VAL A 210 10.22 5.99 -15.18
CA VAL A 210 9.21 5.60 -16.18
C VAL A 210 9.63 4.33 -16.92
N GLN A 211 10.91 4.22 -17.29
CA GLN A 211 11.42 3.04 -17.98
C GLN A 211 11.43 1.84 -17.02
N ASP A 212 11.99 2.02 -15.83
CA ASP A 212 12.06 0.98 -14.81
C ASP A 212 10.66 0.46 -14.47
N PHE A 213 9.68 1.35 -14.22
CA PHE A 213 8.30 0.98 -13.94
C PHE A 213 7.70 0.13 -15.06
N ASN A 214 7.83 0.56 -16.32
CA ASN A 214 7.27 -0.17 -17.47
C ASN A 214 7.90 -1.57 -17.64
N GLU A 215 9.18 -1.70 -17.31
CA GLU A 215 9.93 -2.95 -17.45
C GLU A 215 9.66 -3.92 -16.30
N PHE A 216 9.69 -3.44 -15.05
CA PHE A 216 9.77 -4.29 -13.87
C PHE A 216 8.47 -4.39 -13.05
N ALA A 217 7.51 -3.45 -13.15
CA ALA A 217 6.34 -3.42 -12.27
C ALA A 217 5.55 -4.75 -12.21
N LYS A 218 5.44 -5.44 -13.34
CA LYS A 218 4.74 -6.72 -13.40
C LYS A 218 5.54 -7.85 -12.77
N GLU A 219 6.85 -7.88 -12.96
CA GLU A 219 7.73 -8.92 -12.44
C GLU A 219 7.87 -8.81 -10.93
N VAL A 220 8.07 -7.61 -10.43
CA VAL A 220 8.29 -7.39 -8.99
C VAL A 220 7.02 -7.53 -8.14
N ALA A 221 5.83 -7.46 -8.73
CA ALA A 221 4.56 -7.68 -8.04
C ALA A 221 4.48 -9.07 -7.34
N ILE A 222 5.25 -10.04 -7.83
CA ILE A 222 5.37 -11.38 -7.22
C ILE A 222 5.93 -11.27 -5.79
N ASN A 223 6.88 -10.38 -5.54
CA ASN A 223 7.47 -10.22 -4.20
C ASN A 223 6.43 -9.71 -3.20
N SER A 224 5.60 -8.74 -3.59
CA SER A 224 4.46 -8.29 -2.77
C SER A 224 3.49 -9.44 -2.47
N TYR A 225 3.16 -10.25 -3.48
CA TYR A 225 2.30 -11.44 -3.29
C TYR A 225 2.90 -12.42 -2.26
N GLN A 226 4.20 -12.68 -2.30
CA GLN A 226 4.86 -13.58 -1.35
C GLN A 226 4.76 -13.05 0.08
N VAL A 227 5.01 -11.74 0.29
CA VAL A 227 4.90 -11.09 1.60
C VAL A 227 3.47 -11.16 2.12
N VAL A 228 2.49 -10.76 1.31
CA VAL A 228 1.08 -10.78 1.69
C VAL A 228 0.58 -12.20 1.97
N SER A 229 1.00 -13.18 1.14
CA SER A 229 0.65 -14.59 1.37
C SER A 229 1.18 -15.11 2.70
N ASN A 230 2.38 -14.66 3.10
CA ASN A 230 2.93 -15.05 4.40
C ASN A 230 2.19 -14.40 5.57
N ILE A 231 1.75 -13.14 5.42
CA ILE A 231 0.85 -12.50 6.39
C ILE A 231 -0.44 -13.33 6.50
N LEU A 232 -1.09 -13.64 5.38
CA LEU A 232 -2.33 -14.41 5.38
C LEU A 232 -2.20 -15.77 6.07
N LYS A 233 -1.11 -16.50 5.83
CA LYS A 233 -0.89 -17.82 6.46
C LYS A 233 -0.87 -17.76 7.98
N ASN A 234 -0.29 -16.69 8.54
CA ASN A 234 0.05 -16.62 9.96
C ASN A 234 -0.88 -15.68 10.77
N PHE A 235 -1.69 -14.86 10.12
CA PHE A 235 -2.69 -13.97 10.73
C PHE A 235 -4.05 -14.65 10.79
#